data_a55e30e05a76be18fc84d5cca98caa34
#
_entry.id   a55e30e05a76be18fc84d5cca98caa34
#
_cell.length_a   1.000
_cell.length_b   1.000
_cell.length_c   1.000
_cell.angle_alpha   90.00
_cell.angle_beta   90.00
_cell.angle_gamma   90.00
#
_symmetry.space_group_name_H-M   'P 1'
#
loop_
_entity.id
_entity.type
_entity.pdbx_description
1 polymer ?
#
loop_
_entity_poly.entity_id
_entity_poly.type
_entity_poly.pdbx_seq_one_letter_code
_entity_poly.pdbx_strand_id
1 'polypeptide(L)'
;QLIGDESIVITETRSFEQAVKQSITFAIGEYVEHIALCQAGAVIVESEVKNAPMAQIVVDNAKSAFAQVLEVFHPPVVVPREVHSTAIIGKNVTLGKNVAIGAYCVINDNAVIGDNVTIRPYVYIGHNVRIGEDSDIYAGAIVHENCILGKRVVLRAKAVIGGEGFGFATENGIHTHIPQVGNVILEDDVEIGSCTTIDNATMGSTLVRRGTKIDNLVHLGHNVEIGEDCFLIAQVGIAGSTKCGNHVIFAGQTGCTGHITIGDNVQFAGKTGITGNVPSNSVMAGDPMRPHK
;
A
#
# COMPACT_ATOMS: atom_id res chain seq x y z
N GLN A 1 -18.00 8.56 -22.89
CA GLN A 1 -19.23 9.02 -23.55
C GLN A 1 -20.35 9.16 -22.53
N LEU A 2 -21.17 10.24 -22.62
CA LEU A 2 -22.39 10.40 -21.80
C LEU A 2 -23.60 10.02 -22.65
N ILE A 3 -24.51 9.24 -22.06
CA ILE A 3 -25.76 8.78 -22.67
C ILE A 3 -26.91 9.08 -21.69
N GLY A 4 -27.99 9.72 -22.16
CA GLY A 4 -29.16 10.05 -21.36
C GLY A 4 -29.27 11.52 -21.01
N ASP A 5 -29.93 11.83 -19.90
CA ASP A 5 -30.23 13.21 -19.50
C ASP A 5 -29.00 13.89 -18.88
N GLU A 6 -28.43 14.85 -19.57
CA GLU A 6 -27.27 15.65 -19.12
C GLU A 6 -27.60 16.67 -18.03
N SER A 7 -28.90 16.92 -17.82
CA SER A 7 -29.35 17.94 -16.84
C SER A 7 -29.47 17.40 -15.41
N ILE A 8 -29.26 16.10 -15.19
CA ILE A 8 -29.31 15.49 -13.88
C ILE A 8 -28.21 16.06 -12.96
N VAL A 9 -28.62 16.58 -11.83
CA VAL A 9 -27.69 17.06 -10.81
C VAL A 9 -27.36 15.94 -9.85
N ILE A 10 -26.11 15.53 -9.81
CA ILE A 10 -25.56 14.53 -8.91
C ILE A 10 -24.93 15.25 -7.73
N THR A 11 -25.29 14.86 -6.49
CA THR A 11 -24.81 15.49 -5.27
C THR A 11 -24.06 14.53 -4.34
N GLU A 12 -24.09 13.21 -4.62
CA GLU A 12 -23.44 12.22 -3.78
C GLU A 12 -23.04 10.96 -4.57
N THR A 13 -22.16 10.18 -3.98
CA THR A 13 -21.79 8.82 -4.43
C THR A 13 -22.44 7.78 -3.51
N ARG A 14 -22.95 6.69 -4.07
CA ARG A 14 -23.52 5.57 -3.27
C ARG A 14 -23.20 4.21 -3.90
N SER A 15 -23.31 3.15 -3.08
CA SER A 15 -23.29 1.79 -3.61
C SER A 15 -24.50 1.55 -4.52
N PHE A 16 -24.40 0.55 -5.36
CA PHE A 16 -25.46 0.18 -6.32
C PHE A 16 -26.82 -0.04 -5.63
N GLU A 17 -26.81 -0.77 -4.51
CA GLU A 17 -28.02 -1.15 -3.76
C GLU A 17 -28.64 0.02 -2.96
N GLN A 18 -27.83 1.00 -2.59
CA GLN A 18 -28.25 2.15 -1.80
C GLN A 18 -28.42 3.41 -2.64
N ALA A 19 -28.28 3.29 -3.95
CA ALA A 19 -28.34 4.40 -4.87
C ALA A 19 -29.71 5.10 -4.85
N VAL A 20 -29.71 6.42 -4.99
CA VAL A 20 -30.89 7.28 -5.08
C VAL A 20 -30.74 8.23 -6.26
N LYS A 21 -31.82 8.91 -6.67
CA LYS A 21 -31.89 9.74 -7.87
C LYS A 21 -30.79 10.81 -7.98
N GLN A 22 -30.25 11.30 -6.86
CA GLN A 22 -29.18 12.30 -6.83
C GLN A 22 -27.78 11.68 -6.69
N SER A 23 -27.68 10.33 -6.73
CA SER A 23 -26.39 9.67 -6.60
C SER A 23 -25.84 9.16 -7.92
N ILE A 24 -24.50 9.05 -7.96
CA ILE A 24 -23.78 8.30 -8.99
C ILE A 24 -23.18 7.04 -8.39
N THR A 25 -23.20 5.96 -9.16
CA THR A 25 -22.59 4.67 -8.84
C THR A 25 -21.89 4.09 -10.05
N PHE A 26 -21.33 2.88 -9.94
CA PHE A 26 -20.81 2.14 -11.09
C PHE A 26 -21.42 0.74 -11.14
N ALA A 27 -21.47 0.14 -12.33
CA ALA A 27 -21.96 -1.21 -12.54
C ALA A 27 -21.01 -2.00 -13.44
N ILE A 28 -20.60 -3.18 -12.96
CA ILE A 28 -19.79 -4.17 -13.67
C ILE A 28 -20.31 -5.58 -13.36
N GLY A 29 -20.02 -6.54 -14.24
CA GLY A 29 -20.46 -7.94 -14.05
C GLY A 29 -21.97 -8.04 -13.82
N GLU A 30 -22.38 -8.75 -12.78
CA GLU A 30 -23.78 -9.00 -12.42
C GLU A 30 -24.61 -7.72 -12.21
N TYR A 31 -23.98 -6.63 -11.75
CA TYR A 31 -24.67 -5.36 -11.56
C TYR A 31 -25.16 -4.75 -12.87
N VAL A 32 -24.50 -5.04 -13.98
CA VAL A 32 -24.97 -4.59 -15.31
C VAL A 32 -26.26 -5.28 -15.69
N GLU A 33 -26.41 -6.57 -15.38
CA GLU A 33 -27.62 -7.35 -15.65
C GLU A 33 -28.81 -6.86 -14.81
N HIS A 34 -28.53 -6.34 -13.62
CA HIS A 34 -29.53 -5.84 -12.68
C HIS A 34 -29.72 -4.32 -12.71
N ILE A 35 -29.20 -3.63 -13.74
CA ILE A 35 -29.15 -2.17 -13.80
C ILE A 35 -30.53 -1.52 -13.66
N ALA A 36 -31.60 -2.19 -14.11
CA ALA A 36 -32.98 -1.72 -13.99
C ALA A 36 -33.47 -1.61 -12.52
N LEU A 37 -32.81 -2.27 -11.57
CA LEU A 37 -33.12 -2.20 -10.14
C LEU A 37 -32.44 -1.03 -9.44
N CYS A 38 -31.43 -0.44 -10.07
CA CYS A 38 -30.68 0.67 -9.51
C CYS A 38 -31.46 1.98 -9.61
N GLN A 39 -31.51 2.74 -8.52
CA GLN A 39 -32.21 4.03 -8.44
C GLN A 39 -31.27 5.23 -8.60
N ALA A 40 -30.02 5.03 -9.01
CA ALA A 40 -29.07 6.11 -9.25
C ALA A 40 -29.55 7.07 -10.33
N GLY A 41 -29.19 8.35 -10.23
CA GLY A 41 -29.39 9.30 -11.33
C GLY A 41 -28.40 9.11 -12.45
N ALA A 42 -27.19 8.63 -12.15
CA ALA A 42 -26.16 8.30 -13.12
C ALA A 42 -25.41 7.02 -12.74
N VAL A 43 -24.92 6.30 -13.74
CA VAL A 43 -24.11 5.09 -13.56
C VAL A 43 -22.89 5.12 -14.47
N ILE A 44 -21.74 4.68 -13.97
CA ILE A 44 -20.53 4.47 -14.76
C ILE A 44 -20.51 3.00 -15.20
N VAL A 45 -20.35 2.77 -16.50
CA VAL A 45 -20.35 1.44 -17.12
C VAL A 45 -19.22 1.33 -18.16
N GLU A 46 -18.83 0.11 -18.51
CA GLU A 46 -17.78 -0.15 -19.52
C GLU A 46 -18.35 -0.28 -20.94
N SER A 47 -19.64 -0.40 -21.08
CA SER A 47 -20.36 -0.38 -22.36
C SER A 47 -21.79 0.11 -22.17
N GLU A 48 -22.39 0.67 -23.23
CA GLU A 48 -23.78 1.11 -23.18
C GLU A 48 -24.73 -0.05 -22.80
N VAL A 49 -25.56 0.17 -21.78
CA VAL A 49 -26.63 -0.75 -21.38
C VAL A 49 -27.95 -0.24 -21.93
N LYS A 50 -28.54 -0.98 -22.88
CA LYS A 50 -29.82 -0.60 -23.49
C LYS A 50 -30.93 -0.56 -22.45
N ASN A 51 -31.78 0.46 -22.55
CA ASN A 51 -32.92 0.68 -21.65
C ASN A 51 -32.57 0.88 -20.17
N ALA A 52 -31.34 1.27 -19.85
CA ALA A 52 -31.02 1.70 -18.49
C ALA A 52 -31.87 2.92 -18.10
N PRO A 53 -32.48 2.95 -16.90
CA PRO A 53 -33.41 4.02 -16.50
C PRO A 53 -32.71 5.33 -16.06
N MET A 54 -31.40 5.37 -16.04
CA MET A 54 -30.59 6.50 -15.60
C MET A 54 -29.58 6.95 -16.67
N ALA A 55 -28.97 8.11 -16.47
CA ALA A 55 -27.85 8.54 -17.31
C ALA A 55 -26.65 7.60 -17.17
N GLN A 56 -25.92 7.37 -18.27
CA GLN A 56 -24.78 6.49 -18.31
C GLN A 56 -23.50 7.24 -18.68
N ILE A 57 -22.41 7.00 -17.97
CA ILE A 57 -21.07 7.45 -18.34
C ILE A 57 -20.29 6.21 -18.79
N VAL A 58 -20.11 6.07 -20.10
CA VAL A 58 -19.41 4.92 -20.69
C VAL A 58 -17.91 5.23 -20.75
N VAL A 59 -17.11 4.33 -20.17
CA VAL A 59 -15.64 4.45 -19.99
C VAL A 59 -14.97 3.09 -20.19
N ASP A 60 -13.66 3.07 -20.42
CA ASP A 60 -12.89 1.81 -20.59
C ASP A 60 -12.76 1.00 -19.29
N ASN A 61 -12.73 1.67 -18.14
CA ASN A 61 -12.62 1.04 -16.81
C ASN A 61 -13.51 1.76 -15.80
N ALA A 62 -14.64 1.16 -15.48
CA ALA A 62 -15.65 1.75 -14.60
C ALA A 62 -15.14 1.91 -13.15
N LYS A 63 -14.32 1.00 -12.63
CA LYS A 63 -13.75 1.11 -11.28
C LYS A 63 -12.79 2.28 -11.17
N SER A 64 -11.89 2.41 -12.15
CA SER A 64 -10.92 3.51 -12.17
C SER A 64 -11.60 4.88 -12.30
N ALA A 65 -12.62 4.98 -13.16
CA ALA A 65 -13.40 6.20 -13.31
C ALA A 65 -14.19 6.53 -12.03
N PHE A 66 -14.77 5.52 -11.37
CA PHE A 66 -15.48 5.75 -10.11
C PHE A 66 -14.56 6.20 -8.99
N ALA A 67 -13.31 5.71 -8.93
CA ALA A 67 -12.31 6.21 -7.99
C ALA A 67 -12.09 7.72 -8.16
N GLN A 68 -11.96 8.21 -9.41
CA GLN A 68 -11.85 9.65 -9.70
C GLN A 68 -13.09 10.43 -9.26
N VAL A 69 -14.29 9.86 -9.48
CA VAL A 69 -15.54 10.47 -9.01
C VAL A 69 -15.56 10.55 -7.48
N LEU A 70 -15.11 9.51 -6.77
CA LEU A 70 -15.00 9.55 -5.31
C LEU A 70 -14.11 10.69 -4.83
N GLU A 71 -12.99 10.96 -5.49
CA GLU A 71 -12.11 12.09 -5.15
C GLU A 71 -12.78 13.46 -5.33
N VAL A 72 -13.65 13.60 -6.34
CA VAL A 72 -14.43 14.83 -6.56
C VAL A 72 -15.43 15.06 -5.43
N PHE A 73 -16.16 14.04 -5.00
CA PHE A 73 -17.17 14.14 -3.96
C PHE A 73 -16.58 14.10 -2.54
N HIS A 74 -15.43 13.48 -2.37
CA HIS A 74 -14.73 13.31 -1.09
C HIS A 74 -13.27 13.76 -1.21
N PRO A 75 -13.04 15.08 -1.47
CA PRO A 75 -11.67 15.57 -1.62
C PRO A 75 -10.85 15.29 -0.36
N PRO A 76 -9.57 14.98 -0.52
CA PRO A 76 -8.69 14.72 0.61
C PRO A 76 -8.63 15.94 1.54
N VAL A 77 -8.51 15.66 2.84
CA VAL A 77 -8.36 16.74 3.85
C VAL A 77 -7.09 17.53 3.54
N VAL A 78 -7.24 18.83 3.36
CA VAL A 78 -6.12 19.73 3.14
C VAL A 78 -5.26 19.79 4.39
N VAL A 79 -3.98 19.39 4.26
CA VAL A 79 -2.99 19.51 5.34
C VAL A 79 -2.23 20.82 5.15
N PRO A 80 -2.16 21.70 6.18
CA PRO A 80 -1.37 22.93 6.09
C PRO A 80 0.09 22.64 5.73
N ARG A 81 0.64 23.38 4.75
CA ARG A 81 2.02 23.20 4.27
C ARG A 81 2.99 24.01 5.13
N GLU A 82 3.12 23.59 6.37
CA GLU A 82 3.99 24.21 7.37
C GLU A 82 4.61 23.18 8.31
N VAL A 83 5.62 23.58 9.06
CA VAL A 83 6.18 22.80 10.16
C VAL A 83 5.49 23.21 11.45
N HIS A 84 4.75 22.27 12.07
CA HIS A 84 4.05 22.56 13.32
C HIS A 84 5.04 22.91 14.43
N SER A 85 4.70 23.90 15.28
CA SER A 85 5.60 24.43 16.32
C SER A 85 6.03 23.41 17.39
N THR A 86 5.34 22.29 17.52
CA THR A 86 5.71 21.19 18.44
C THR A 86 6.55 20.09 17.77
N ALA A 87 6.87 20.20 16.48
CA ALA A 87 7.74 19.26 15.82
C ALA A 87 9.20 19.47 16.26
N ILE A 88 9.93 18.39 16.45
CA ILE A 88 11.36 18.39 16.79
C ILE A 88 12.12 18.08 15.50
N ILE A 89 12.93 19.03 15.07
CA ILE A 89 13.77 18.89 13.86
C ILE A 89 15.24 18.85 14.27
N GLY A 90 15.91 17.77 13.88
CA GLY A 90 17.33 17.53 14.14
C GLY A 90 18.27 18.45 13.36
N LYS A 91 19.57 18.21 13.51
CA LYS A 91 20.61 18.96 12.81
C LYS A 91 20.73 18.50 11.36
N ASN A 92 21.08 19.44 10.47
CA ASN A 92 21.31 19.19 9.04
C ASN A 92 20.13 18.51 8.32
N VAL A 93 18.92 18.65 8.83
CA VAL A 93 17.70 18.18 8.13
C VAL A 93 17.49 19.07 6.91
N THR A 94 17.29 18.44 5.75
CA THR A 94 16.93 19.13 4.51
C THR A 94 15.44 18.94 4.24
N LEU A 95 14.71 20.05 4.12
CA LEU A 95 13.29 20.04 3.75
C LEU A 95 13.13 20.62 2.35
N GLY A 96 12.40 19.91 1.49
CA GLY A 96 11.99 20.39 0.18
C GLY A 96 10.94 21.49 0.25
N LYS A 97 10.38 21.85 -0.90
CA LYS A 97 9.29 22.84 -1.02
C LYS A 97 7.97 22.22 -0.58
N ASN A 98 7.07 23.04 -0.03
CA ASN A 98 5.70 22.64 0.33
C ASN A 98 5.61 21.41 1.25
N VAL A 99 6.58 21.20 2.13
CA VAL A 99 6.55 20.12 3.11
C VAL A 99 5.57 20.47 4.23
N ALA A 100 4.73 19.49 4.62
CA ALA A 100 3.88 19.59 5.80
C ALA A 100 4.42 18.67 6.90
N ILE A 101 4.65 19.19 8.10
CA ILE A 101 5.08 18.41 9.27
C ILE A 101 4.10 18.66 10.42
N GLY A 102 3.37 17.61 10.80
CA GLY A 102 2.34 17.64 11.82
C GLY A 102 2.88 17.77 13.25
N ALA A 103 1.96 17.90 14.18
CA ALA A 103 2.28 18.05 15.60
C ALA A 103 3.00 16.83 16.18
N TYR A 104 3.96 17.10 17.08
CA TYR A 104 4.72 16.08 17.82
C TYR A 104 5.50 15.08 16.94
N CYS A 105 5.83 15.46 15.71
CA CYS A 105 6.77 14.72 14.89
C CYS A 105 8.20 14.89 15.41
N VAL A 106 9.00 13.83 15.25
CA VAL A 106 10.44 13.86 15.49
C VAL A 106 11.15 13.50 14.21
N ILE A 107 11.97 14.40 13.69
CA ILE A 107 12.80 14.19 12.51
C ILE A 107 14.26 14.35 12.93
N ASN A 108 15.01 13.25 12.89
CA ASN A 108 16.37 13.20 13.38
C ASN A 108 17.39 13.74 12.38
N ASP A 109 18.66 13.81 12.84
CA ASP A 109 19.75 14.45 12.12
C ASP A 109 19.98 13.87 10.72
N ASN A 110 20.34 14.75 9.79
CA ASN A 110 20.69 14.45 8.40
C ASN A 110 19.55 13.83 7.56
N ALA A 111 18.32 13.86 8.04
CA ALA A 111 17.18 13.42 7.23
C ALA A 111 16.98 14.35 6.02
N VAL A 112 16.58 13.77 4.89
CA VAL A 112 16.29 14.50 3.65
C VAL A 112 14.85 14.23 3.24
N ILE A 113 14.03 15.26 3.25
CA ILE A 113 12.60 15.21 2.94
C ILE A 113 12.37 15.94 1.62
N GLY A 114 11.81 15.27 0.61
CA GLY A 114 11.55 15.81 -0.72
C GLY A 114 10.42 16.83 -0.77
N ASP A 115 10.19 17.36 -1.96
CA ASP A 115 9.12 18.35 -2.21
C ASP A 115 7.74 17.73 -1.99
N ASN A 116 6.77 18.54 -1.51
CA ASN A 116 5.38 18.19 -1.29
C ASN A 116 5.12 17.03 -0.31
N VAL A 117 6.11 16.55 0.42
CA VAL A 117 5.94 15.48 1.41
C VAL A 117 5.01 15.94 2.53
N THR A 118 4.10 15.06 2.91
CA THR A 118 3.20 15.24 4.06
C THR A 118 3.61 14.28 5.17
N ILE A 119 4.00 14.80 6.32
CA ILE A 119 4.31 14.04 7.55
C ILE A 119 3.23 14.38 8.57
N ARG A 120 2.35 13.42 8.86
CA ARG A 120 1.21 13.63 9.76
C ARG A 120 1.63 13.55 11.23
N PRO A 121 0.80 13.92 12.19
CA PRO A 121 1.19 13.97 13.61
C PRO A 121 1.77 12.67 14.16
N TYR A 122 2.69 12.80 15.15
CA TYR A 122 3.32 11.69 15.88
C TYR A 122 4.20 10.75 15.03
N VAL A 123 4.66 11.18 13.88
CA VAL A 123 5.60 10.41 13.05
C VAL A 123 7.03 10.54 13.59
N TYR A 124 7.76 9.43 13.60
CA TYR A 124 9.18 9.38 13.89
C TYR A 124 9.97 9.09 12.60
N ILE A 125 10.94 9.93 12.29
CA ILE A 125 11.90 9.77 11.20
C ILE A 125 13.32 9.70 11.80
N GLY A 126 13.98 8.57 11.60
CA GLY A 126 15.32 8.28 12.10
C GLY A 126 16.44 9.07 11.40
N HIS A 127 17.65 8.89 11.89
CA HIS A 127 18.84 9.53 11.32
C HIS A 127 19.10 9.07 9.87
N ASN A 128 19.55 9.99 9.02
CA ASN A 128 19.93 9.73 7.62
C ASN A 128 18.81 9.16 6.73
N VAL A 129 17.56 9.22 7.16
CA VAL A 129 16.42 8.78 6.35
C VAL A 129 16.26 9.70 5.14
N ARG A 130 15.91 9.13 4.00
CA ARG A 130 15.55 9.87 2.78
C ARG A 130 14.12 9.55 2.39
N ILE A 131 13.32 10.59 2.14
CA ILE A 131 11.93 10.46 1.67
C ILE A 131 11.78 11.26 0.38
N GLY A 132 11.40 10.58 -0.70
CA GLY A 132 11.17 11.18 -2.01
C GLY A 132 9.91 12.05 -2.06
N GLU A 133 9.82 12.86 -3.10
CA GLU A 133 8.75 13.84 -3.32
C GLU A 133 7.35 13.20 -3.35
N ASP A 134 6.33 14.00 -3.02
CA ASP A 134 4.90 13.64 -3.05
C ASP A 134 4.51 12.46 -2.14
N SER A 135 5.35 12.08 -1.17
CA SER A 135 5.05 11.00 -0.22
C SER A 135 4.15 11.46 0.93
N ASP A 136 3.28 10.57 1.43
CA ASP A 136 2.35 10.84 2.54
C ASP A 136 2.56 9.83 3.68
N ILE A 137 3.06 10.31 4.81
CA ILE A 137 3.41 9.53 6.00
C ILE A 137 2.36 9.76 7.07
N TYR A 138 1.51 8.76 7.30
CA TYR A 138 0.35 8.86 8.19
C TYR A 138 0.75 8.79 9.66
N ALA A 139 -0.20 9.20 10.50
CA ALA A 139 0.01 9.41 11.93
C ALA A 139 0.60 8.19 12.65
N GLY A 140 1.62 8.43 13.45
CA GLY A 140 2.29 7.43 14.26
C GLY A 140 3.13 6.41 13.49
N ALA A 141 3.37 6.61 12.19
CA ALA A 141 4.33 5.79 11.45
C ALA A 141 5.76 6.05 11.94
N ILE A 142 6.59 5.02 11.85
CA ILE A 142 7.99 5.03 12.28
C ILE A 142 8.87 4.62 11.10
N VAL A 143 9.85 5.43 10.78
CA VAL A 143 10.89 5.12 9.80
C VAL A 143 12.24 5.17 10.52
N HIS A 144 12.84 4.01 10.73
CA HIS A 144 14.12 3.89 11.40
C HIS A 144 15.29 4.38 10.53
N GLU A 145 16.47 4.40 11.13
CA GLU A 145 17.69 4.99 10.60
C GLU A 145 18.09 4.42 9.24
N ASN A 146 18.67 5.26 8.39
CA ASN A 146 19.23 4.92 7.07
C ASN A 146 18.23 4.36 6.06
N CYS A 147 16.93 4.30 6.36
CA CYS A 147 15.92 3.85 5.42
C CYS A 147 15.73 4.85 4.26
N ILE A 148 15.38 4.32 3.09
CA ILE A 148 15.19 5.10 1.88
C ILE A 148 13.78 4.83 1.34
N LEU A 149 13.00 5.89 1.22
CA LEU A 149 11.69 5.89 0.60
C LEU A 149 11.75 6.67 -0.71
N GLY A 150 11.30 6.07 -1.79
CA GLY A 150 11.16 6.68 -3.10
C GLY A 150 10.09 7.77 -3.13
N LYS A 151 9.64 8.12 -4.34
CA LYS A 151 8.62 9.13 -4.56
C LYS A 151 7.21 8.53 -4.44
N ARG A 152 6.25 9.34 -4.03
CA ARG A 152 4.84 8.96 -3.92
C ARG A 152 4.61 7.72 -3.04
N VAL A 153 5.49 7.51 -2.07
CA VAL A 153 5.34 6.45 -1.08
C VAL A 153 4.27 6.84 -0.07
N VAL A 154 3.36 5.91 0.21
CA VAL A 154 2.34 6.09 1.24
C VAL A 154 2.59 5.13 2.39
N LEU A 155 2.84 5.66 3.58
CA LEU A 155 2.87 4.86 4.81
C LEU A 155 1.60 5.13 5.61
N ARG A 156 0.73 4.15 5.74
CA ARG A 156 -0.49 4.26 6.54
C ARG A 156 -0.16 4.29 8.04
N ALA A 157 -1.17 4.60 8.84
CA ALA A 157 -0.99 4.85 10.27
C ALA A 157 -0.28 3.69 11.00
N LYS A 158 0.71 4.03 11.82
CA LYS A 158 1.50 3.09 12.63
C LYS A 158 2.28 2.02 11.83
N ALA A 159 2.53 2.22 10.54
CA ALA A 159 3.50 1.39 9.82
C ALA A 159 4.90 1.59 10.40
N VAL A 160 5.69 0.52 10.49
CA VAL A 160 7.07 0.55 11.02
C VAL A 160 8.02 0.06 9.93
N ILE A 161 8.91 0.93 9.49
CA ILE A 161 9.90 0.65 8.45
C ILE A 161 11.29 0.65 9.08
N GLY A 162 12.02 -0.45 8.92
CA GLY A 162 13.38 -0.59 9.41
C GLY A 162 13.47 -1.02 10.88
N GLY A 163 12.47 -1.74 11.38
CA GLY A 163 12.55 -2.38 12.69
C GLY A 163 13.69 -3.40 12.77
N GLU A 164 14.14 -3.71 13.99
CA GLU A 164 15.18 -4.71 14.21
C GLU A 164 14.71 -6.10 13.75
N GLY A 165 15.42 -6.72 12.81
CA GLY A 165 15.12 -8.05 12.31
C GLY A 165 15.33 -9.15 13.34
N PHE A 166 14.58 -10.24 13.24
CA PHE A 166 14.68 -11.40 14.14
C PHE A 166 15.89 -12.27 13.77
N GLY A 167 17.07 -11.89 14.28
CA GLY A 167 18.33 -12.60 14.06
C GLY A 167 18.98 -13.04 15.38
N PHE A 168 19.12 -14.36 15.59
CA PHE A 168 19.79 -14.93 16.78
C PHE A 168 20.68 -16.11 16.41
N ALA A 169 21.88 -16.15 17.00
CA ALA A 169 22.72 -17.32 17.04
C ALA A 169 22.42 -18.11 18.34
N THR A 170 22.36 -19.42 18.24
CA THR A 170 22.11 -20.28 19.42
C THR A 170 23.33 -21.14 19.69
N GLU A 171 23.91 -20.98 20.87
CA GLU A 171 25.02 -21.80 21.35
C GLU A 171 24.71 -22.27 22.76
N ASN A 172 24.82 -23.58 23.00
CA ASN A 172 24.52 -24.23 24.30
C ASN A 172 23.12 -23.88 24.86
N GLY A 173 22.11 -23.69 23.97
CA GLY A 173 20.75 -23.33 24.37
C GLY A 173 20.57 -21.83 24.70
N ILE A 174 21.59 -21.01 24.55
CA ILE A 174 21.54 -19.57 24.78
C ILE A 174 21.45 -18.85 23.45
N HIS A 175 20.52 -17.86 23.37
CA HIS A 175 20.30 -17.07 22.16
C HIS A 175 21.06 -15.74 22.28
N THR A 176 21.99 -15.51 21.35
CA THR A 176 22.73 -14.25 21.21
C THR A 176 22.19 -13.48 20.00
N HIS A 177 21.82 -12.23 20.22
CA HIS A 177 21.29 -11.36 19.18
C HIS A 177 22.34 -11.06 18.12
N ILE A 178 21.96 -11.13 16.85
CA ILE A 178 22.76 -10.72 15.69
C ILE A 178 22.27 -9.33 15.25
N PRO A 179 23.06 -8.27 15.41
CA PRO A 179 22.66 -6.91 15.02
C PRO A 179 22.26 -6.82 13.54
N GLN A 180 21.19 -6.11 13.25
CA GLN A 180 20.68 -5.89 11.90
C GLN A 180 21.14 -4.51 11.42
N VAL A 181 22.30 -4.48 10.77
CA VAL A 181 23.01 -3.21 10.42
C VAL A 181 22.69 -2.68 9.03
N GLY A 182 21.83 -3.34 8.30
CA GLY A 182 21.34 -2.92 6.99
C GLY A 182 20.24 -1.87 7.11
N ASN A 183 19.43 -1.74 6.05
CA ASN A 183 18.31 -0.80 6.00
C ASN A 183 17.12 -1.39 5.25
N VAL A 184 16.07 -0.57 5.08
CA VAL A 184 14.94 -0.83 4.18
C VAL A 184 14.95 0.19 3.05
N ILE A 185 14.67 -0.28 1.83
CA ILE A 185 14.43 0.54 0.66
C ILE A 185 13.02 0.26 0.15
N LEU A 186 12.20 1.30 0.11
CA LEU A 186 10.92 1.31 -0.59
C LEU A 186 11.09 2.13 -1.87
N GLU A 187 10.86 1.54 -3.03
CA GLU A 187 10.93 2.26 -4.31
C GLU A 187 9.68 3.14 -4.53
N ASP A 188 9.60 3.80 -5.68
CA ASP A 188 8.51 4.73 -6.02
C ASP A 188 7.13 4.03 -6.01
N ASP A 189 6.09 4.77 -5.69
CA ASP A 189 4.69 4.32 -5.74
C ASP A 189 4.35 3.14 -4.80
N VAL A 190 5.20 2.82 -3.83
CA VAL A 190 4.92 1.79 -2.82
C VAL A 190 3.92 2.31 -1.80
N GLU A 191 2.93 1.49 -1.46
CA GLU A 191 1.98 1.77 -0.38
C GLU A 191 2.04 0.70 0.69
N ILE A 192 2.15 1.13 1.96
CA ILE A 192 2.28 0.27 3.15
C ILE A 192 1.07 0.50 4.06
N GLY A 193 0.32 -0.55 4.32
CA GLY A 193 -0.87 -0.56 5.17
C GLY A 193 -0.59 -0.31 6.66
N SER A 194 -1.66 -0.06 7.38
CA SER A 194 -1.58 0.27 8.81
C SER A 194 -1.02 -0.89 9.63
N CYS A 195 -0.16 -0.58 10.60
CA CYS A 195 0.48 -1.55 11.49
C CYS A 195 1.29 -2.64 10.78
N THR A 196 1.68 -2.43 9.53
CA THR A 196 2.61 -3.30 8.81
C THR A 196 4.03 -3.02 9.26
N THR A 197 4.84 -4.08 9.40
CA THR A 197 6.23 -4.01 9.84
C THR A 197 7.17 -4.57 8.79
N ILE A 198 8.23 -3.84 8.48
CA ILE A 198 9.29 -4.26 7.55
C ILE A 198 10.62 -4.14 8.26
N ASP A 199 11.29 -5.28 8.46
CA ASP A 199 12.54 -5.36 9.20
C ASP A 199 13.75 -4.91 8.37
N ASN A 200 14.73 -4.34 9.04
CA ASN A 200 16.05 -4.09 8.48
C ASN A 200 16.70 -5.40 8.01
N ALA A 201 17.50 -5.28 6.96
CA ALA A 201 18.38 -6.37 6.58
C ALA A 201 19.50 -6.57 7.63
N THR A 202 19.96 -7.79 7.79
CA THR A 202 21.19 -8.07 8.57
C THR A 202 22.37 -7.30 8.01
N MET A 203 22.54 -7.34 6.69
CA MET A 203 23.47 -6.53 5.89
C MET A 203 22.81 -6.23 4.54
N GLY A 204 23.09 -5.10 3.92
CA GLY A 204 22.47 -4.66 2.68
C GLY A 204 21.06 -4.09 2.95
N SER A 205 20.07 -4.51 2.17
CA SER A 205 18.73 -3.91 2.26
C SER A 205 17.63 -4.97 2.21
N THR A 206 16.56 -4.75 2.95
CA THR A 206 15.23 -5.31 2.69
C THR A 206 14.59 -4.39 1.65
N LEU A 207 14.04 -4.96 0.57
CA LEU A 207 13.67 -4.19 -0.62
C LEU A 207 12.21 -4.44 -1.01
N VAL A 208 11.47 -3.37 -1.22
CA VAL A 208 10.14 -3.40 -1.84
C VAL A 208 10.19 -2.54 -3.10
N ARG A 209 9.99 -3.17 -4.25
CA ARG A 209 10.09 -2.50 -5.54
C ARG A 209 8.82 -1.71 -5.88
N ARG A 210 8.99 -0.84 -6.88
CA ARG A 210 7.99 0.16 -7.27
C ARG A 210 6.59 -0.45 -7.50
N GLY A 211 5.57 0.35 -7.23
CA GLY A 211 4.17 0.02 -7.49
C GLY A 211 3.55 -0.99 -6.53
N THR A 212 4.33 -1.70 -5.73
CA THR A 212 3.84 -2.74 -4.80
C THR A 212 2.94 -2.15 -3.72
N LYS A 213 1.81 -2.84 -3.47
CA LYS A 213 0.82 -2.47 -2.46
C LYS A 213 0.78 -3.53 -1.36
N ILE A 214 1.01 -3.10 -0.15
CA ILE A 214 1.04 -3.94 1.06
C ILE A 214 -0.08 -3.48 1.98
N ASP A 215 -0.98 -4.39 2.32
CA ASP A 215 -2.14 -4.14 3.17
C ASP A 215 -1.74 -4.13 4.67
N ASN A 216 -2.73 -4.06 5.53
CA ASN A 216 -2.58 -3.92 6.97
C ASN A 216 -2.03 -5.20 7.63
N LEU A 217 -1.27 -5.03 8.72
CA LEU A 217 -0.78 -6.13 9.56
C LEU A 217 0.11 -7.14 8.81
N VAL A 218 0.78 -6.73 7.75
CA VAL A 218 1.76 -7.54 7.02
C VAL A 218 3.10 -7.46 7.74
N HIS A 219 3.87 -8.56 7.70
CA HIS A 219 5.24 -8.58 8.19
C HIS A 219 6.20 -9.05 7.10
N LEU A 220 7.24 -8.25 6.85
CA LEU A 220 8.39 -8.63 6.03
C LEU A 220 9.63 -8.74 6.91
N GLY A 221 10.20 -9.95 6.99
CA GLY A 221 11.44 -10.20 7.72
C GLY A 221 12.68 -9.62 7.02
N HIS A 222 13.82 -9.69 7.69
CA HIS A 222 15.08 -9.16 7.20
C HIS A 222 15.50 -9.69 5.82
N ASN A 223 16.10 -8.88 4.99
CA ASN A 223 16.60 -9.26 3.66
C ASN A 223 15.54 -9.80 2.67
N VAL A 224 14.27 -9.56 2.92
CA VAL A 224 13.21 -9.88 1.95
C VAL A 224 13.31 -8.93 0.76
N GLU A 225 13.16 -9.47 -0.44
CA GLU A 225 13.04 -8.70 -1.68
C GLU A 225 11.67 -8.97 -2.30
N ILE A 226 10.82 -7.93 -2.43
CA ILE A 226 9.53 -7.99 -3.12
C ILE A 226 9.65 -7.27 -4.46
N GLY A 227 9.22 -7.92 -5.54
CA GLY A 227 9.24 -7.40 -6.89
C GLY A 227 8.30 -6.22 -7.14
N GLU A 228 8.16 -5.83 -8.41
CA GLU A 228 7.32 -4.72 -8.84
C GLU A 228 5.84 -5.13 -8.87
N ASP A 229 4.96 -4.15 -8.60
CA ASP A 229 3.50 -4.26 -8.75
C ASP A 229 2.88 -5.50 -8.09
N CYS A 230 3.41 -5.90 -6.93
CA CYS A 230 2.89 -7.01 -6.12
C CYS A 230 1.74 -6.54 -5.21
N PHE A 231 0.87 -7.50 -4.82
CA PHE A 231 -0.13 -7.31 -3.78
C PHE A 231 0.13 -8.26 -2.60
N LEU A 232 0.33 -7.71 -1.41
CA LEU A 232 0.39 -8.46 -0.16
C LEU A 232 -0.84 -8.06 0.68
N ILE A 233 -1.84 -8.94 0.75
CA ILE A 233 -3.10 -8.66 1.40
C ILE A 233 -2.97 -8.91 2.91
N ALA A 234 -3.91 -8.41 3.70
CA ALA A 234 -3.81 -8.34 5.16
C ALA A 234 -3.30 -9.63 5.84
N GLN A 235 -2.43 -9.43 6.85
CA GLN A 235 -1.85 -10.48 7.68
C GLN A 235 -0.92 -11.46 6.94
N VAL A 236 -0.39 -11.09 5.78
CA VAL A 236 0.68 -11.87 5.13
C VAL A 236 1.97 -11.77 5.94
N GLY A 237 2.66 -12.90 6.11
CA GLY A 237 3.97 -12.97 6.75
C GLY A 237 5.02 -13.58 5.83
N ILE A 238 6.07 -12.84 5.50
CA ILE A 238 7.19 -13.31 4.67
C ILE A 238 8.45 -13.40 5.53
N ALA A 239 8.95 -14.61 5.74
CA ALA A 239 10.16 -14.82 6.52
C ALA A 239 11.42 -14.38 5.77
N GLY A 240 12.48 -14.12 6.53
CA GLY A 240 13.71 -13.48 6.06
C GLY A 240 14.37 -14.14 4.84
N SER A 241 15.06 -13.34 4.06
CA SER A 241 15.83 -13.72 2.85
C SER A 241 15.00 -14.37 1.73
N THR A 242 13.69 -14.20 1.75
CA THR A 242 12.81 -14.60 0.63
C THR A 242 12.91 -13.60 -0.51
N LYS A 243 13.01 -14.09 -1.74
CA LYS A 243 13.02 -13.29 -2.97
C LYS A 243 11.75 -13.54 -3.77
N CYS A 244 11.01 -12.48 -4.04
CA CYS A 244 9.76 -12.50 -4.78
C CYS A 244 9.90 -11.75 -6.09
N GLY A 245 9.46 -12.36 -7.19
CA GLY A 245 9.37 -11.75 -8.51
C GLY A 245 8.27 -10.68 -8.60
N ASN A 246 7.97 -10.24 -9.83
CA ASN A 246 7.02 -9.18 -10.11
C ASN A 246 5.59 -9.71 -10.22
N HIS A 247 4.59 -8.83 -9.99
CA HIS A 247 3.16 -9.11 -10.14
C HIS A 247 2.66 -10.32 -9.33
N VAL A 248 3.24 -10.55 -8.15
CA VAL A 248 2.84 -11.65 -7.27
C VAL A 248 1.71 -11.20 -6.35
N ILE A 249 0.71 -12.05 -6.16
CA ILE A 249 -0.42 -11.80 -5.28
C ILE A 249 -0.40 -12.79 -4.12
N PHE A 250 -0.21 -12.27 -2.91
CA PHE A 250 -0.38 -13.02 -1.67
C PHE A 250 -1.75 -12.67 -1.08
N ALA A 251 -2.72 -13.58 -1.17
CA ALA A 251 -4.01 -13.36 -0.52
C ALA A 251 -3.87 -13.44 1.02
N GLY A 252 -4.88 -12.92 1.71
CA GLY A 252 -4.81 -12.70 3.17
C GLY A 252 -4.38 -13.93 3.98
N GLN A 253 -3.60 -13.68 5.03
CA GLN A 253 -3.07 -14.69 5.96
C GLN A 253 -2.14 -15.73 5.31
N THR A 254 -1.57 -15.46 4.16
CA THR A 254 -0.53 -16.32 3.57
C THR A 254 0.75 -16.20 4.38
N GLY A 255 1.35 -17.34 4.71
CA GLY A 255 2.64 -17.43 5.41
C GLY A 255 3.72 -18.01 4.51
N CYS A 256 4.94 -17.45 4.55
CA CYS A 256 6.05 -17.86 3.70
C CYS A 256 7.28 -18.18 4.53
N THR A 257 7.85 -19.38 4.37
CA THR A 257 9.15 -19.72 4.96
C THR A 257 10.29 -18.90 4.36
N GLY A 258 11.40 -18.76 5.09
CA GLY A 258 12.55 -18.00 4.64
C GLY A 258 13.41 -18.70 3.58
N HIS A 259 14.32 -17.93 2.96
CA HIS A 259 15.34 -18.41 2.02
C HIS A 259 14.79 -19.13 0.78
N ILE A 260 13.63 -18.73 0.29
CA ILE A 260 13.04 -19.27 -0.93
C ILE A 260 12.93 -18.22 -2.03
N THR A 261 12.72 -18.68 -3.25
CA THR A 261 12.48 -17.84 -4.43
C THR A 261 11.09 -18.11 -4.98
N ILE A 262 10.33 -17.04 -5.19
CA ILE A 262 9.01 -17.03 -5.82
C ILE A 262 9.15 -16.32 -7.16
N GLY A 263 8.72 -16.95 -8.24
CA GLY A 263 8.80 -16.39 -9.60
C GLY A 263 7.78 -15.28 -9.84
N ASP A 264 7.75 -14.76 -11.08
CA ASP A 264 6.82 -13.72 -11.49
C ASP A 264 5.39 -14.26 -11.71
N ASN A 265 4.39 -13.38 -11.59
CA ASN A 265 2.97 -13.68 -11.88
C ASN A 265 2.41 -14.86 -11.07
N VAL A 266 2.83 -15.03 -9.82
CA VAL A 266 2.33 -16.10 -8.95
C VAL A 266 1.16 -15.58 -8.13
N GLN A 267 0.15 -16.42 -7.94
CA GLN A 267 -1.01 -16.12 -7.09
C GLN A 267 -1.14 -17.15 -5.98
N PHE A 268 -1.24 -16.70 -4.75
CA PHE A 268 -1.50 -17.53 -3.58
C PHE A 268 -2.91 -17.27 -3.07
N ALA A 269 -3.70 -18.33 -2.92
CA ALA A 269 -4.99 -18.26 -2.24
C ALA A 269 -4.82 -17.93 -0.75
N GLY A 270 -5.87 -17.43 -0.11
CA GLY A 270 -5.83 -17.09 1.31
C GLY A 270 -5.42 -18.28 2.20
N LYS A 271 -4.69 -17.98 3.28
CA LYS A 271 -4.17 -18.97 4.26
C LYS A 271 -3.25 -20.02 3.66
N THR A 272 -2.54 -19.70 2.58
CA THR A 272 -1.57 -20.64 2.00
C THR A 272 -0.26 -20.63 2.78
N GLY A 273 0.22 -21.83 3.15
CA GLY A 273 1.53 -22.04 3.74
C GLY A 273 2.59 -22.34 2.67
N ILE A 274 3.47 -21.37 2.37
CA ILE A 274 4.51 -21.47 1.34
C ILE A 274 5.76 -22.06 1.98
N THR A 275 6.12 -23.28 1.59
CA THR A 275 7.20 -24.05 2.23
C THR A 275 8.40 -24.30 1.30
N GLY A 276 8.46 -23.72 0.10
CA GLY A 276 9.55 -23.90 -0.84
C GLY A 276 9.41 -22.99 -2.07
N ASN A 277 10.37 -23.11 -3.00
CA ASN A 277 10.40 -22.31 -4.21
C ASN A 277 9.15 -22.50 -5.08
N VAL A 278 8.72 -21.42 -5.73
CA VAL A 278 7.52 -21.42 -6.58
C VAL A 278 7.88 -20.91 -7.97
N PRO A 279 7.63 -21.68 -9.04
CA PRO A 279 7.90 -21.23 -10.39
C PRO A 279 6.94 -20.13 -10.83
N SER A 280 7.37 -19.29 -11.78
CA SER A 280 6.55 -18.23 -12.37
C SER A 280 5.23 -18.76 -12.96
N ASN A 281 4.21 -17.89 -13.01
CA ASN A 281 2.89 -18.15 -13.59
C ASN A 281 2.12 -19.28 -12.88
N SER A 282 2.34 -19.47 -11.59
CA SER A 282 1.69 -20.51 -10.78
C SER A 282 0.51 -19.94 -9.98
N VAL A 283 -0.52 -20.76 -9.80
CA VAL A 283 -1.59 -20.51 -8.82
C VAL A 283 -1.51 -21.60 -7.74
N MET A 284 -1.34 -21.18 -6.49
CA MET A 284 -1.07 -22.08 -5.36
C MET A 284 -2.08 -21.89 -4.23
N ALA A 285 -2.43 -22.98 -3.56
CA ALA A 285 -3.34 -22.95 -2.42
C ALA A 285 -2.98 -24.03 -1.40
N GLY A 286 -3.41 -23.86 -0.15
CA GLY A 286 -3.35 -24.86 0.92
C GLY A 286 -2.14 -24.74 1.84
N ASP A 287 -2.17 -25.53 2.90
CA ASP A 287 -1.09 -25.66 3.89
C ASP A 287 -0.76 -27.14 4.09
N PRO A 288 0.38 -27.63 3.64
CA PRO A 288 1.32 -26.93 2.75
C PRO A 288 0.72 -26.63 1.38
N MET A 289 1.27 -25.62 0.68
CA MET A 289 0.80 -25.18 -0.62
C MET A 289 0.76 -26.31 -1.65
N ARG A 290 -0.24 -26.27 -2.53
CA ARG A 290 -0.40 -27.15 -3.69
C ARG A 290 -0.90 -26.34 -4.90
N PRO A 291 -0.68 -26.82 -6.14
CA PRO A 291 -1.30 -26.22 -7.30
C PRO A 291 -2.83 -26.15 -7.14
N HIS A 292 -3.39 -25.00 -7.42
CA HIS A 292 -4.84 -24.80 -7.41
C HIS A 292 -5.38 -25.04 -8.82
N LYS A 293 -6.37 -25.91 -8.94
CA LYS A 293 -7.03 -26.23 -10.22
C LYS A 293 -8.02 -25.17 -10.61
#